data_fe23ff32be4211f307b5c7222d1bb6c3
#
_entry.id   fe23ff32be4211f307b5c7222d1bb6c3
#
_cell.length_a   1.000
_cell.length_b   1.000
_cell.length_c   1.000
_cell.angle_alpha   90.00
_cell.angle_beta   90.00
_cell.angle_gamma   90.00
#
_symmetry.space_group_name_H-M   'P 1'
#
loop_
_entity.id
_entity.type
_entity.pdbx_description
1 polymer ?
#
loop_
_entity_poly.entity_id
_entity_poly.type
_entity_poly.pdbx_seq_one_letter_code
_entity_poly.pdbx_strand_id
1 'polypeptide(L)'
;MTYPYGEYFTREINGKTLLFYSTGVRKVNGIGANQYMILRFSLTKVIVAGTCAGIDPRYDVLDIIVPDRAVQYDCTVKEIEPLIKPSFAVDLDVSKYGNDFHLGTIGTADRAVVMWRDYIELRDNGLTIADTEAGAIAYICQKNAVECIIIKGISDFPTEEKEENAVEANVEQMRIYIENTPKVMQRIFADYLYRFLT
;
A
#
# COMPACT_ATOMS: atom_id res chain seq x y z
N MET A 1 4.32 -10.92 -20.60
CA MET A 1 5.73 -11.29 -20.37
C MET A 1 5.90 -11.68 -18.90
N THR A 2 6.83 -12.59 -18.60
CA THR A 2 7.11 -13.04 -17.22
C THR A 2 8.44 -12.51 -16.72
N TYR A 3 8.59 -12.42 -15.40
CA TYR A 3 9.83 -12.08 -14.70
C TYR A 3 9.85 -12.79 -13.33
N PRO A 4 10.94 -12.77 -12.55
CA PRO A 4 11.06 -13.61 -11.35
C PRO A 4 9.98 -13.47 -10.28
N TYR A 5 9.26 -12.33 -10.24
CA TYR A 5 8.22 -12.08 -9.24
C TYR A 5 6.78 -12.14 -9.79
N GLY A 6 6.58 -12.37 -11.10
CA GLY A 6 5.25 -12.43 -11.68
C GLY A 6 5.21 -12.10 -13.17
N GLU A 7 4.21 -11.34 -13.54
CA GLU A 7 3.97 -10.96 -14.93
C GLU A 7 4.05 -9.44 -15.12
N TYR A 8 4.39 -9.02 -16.33
CA TYR A 8 4.37 -7.61 -16.73
C TYR A 8 3.96 -7.43 -18.20
N PHE A 9 3.46 -6.25 -18.50
CA PHE A 9 3.19 -5.80 -19.86
C PHE A 9 3.36 -4.28 -19.96
N THR A 10 3.47 -3.77 -21.18
CA THR A 10 3.59 -2.33 -21.44
C THR A 10 2.39 -1.79 -22.20
N ARG A 11 2.10 -0.51 -22.03
CA ARG A 11 1.11 0.27 -22.78
C ARG A 11 1.63 1.68 -23.03
N GLU A 12 1.33 2.19 -24.21
CA GLU A 12 1.54 3.61 -24.52
C GLU A 12 0.28 4.40 -24.13
N ILE A 13 0.43 5.37 -23.24
CA ILE A 13 -0.66 6.25 -22.81
C ILE A 13 -0.15 7.69 -22.82
N ASN A 14 -0.77 8.57 -23.58
CA ASN A 14 -0.40 9.99 -23.70
C ASN A 14 1.10 10.20 -24.05
N GLY A 15 1.66 9.37 -24.91
CA GLY A 15 3.06 9.46 -25.32
C GLY A 15 4.07 8.97 -24.27
N LYS A 16 3.60 8.36 -23.19
CA LYS A 16 4.44 7.73 -22.16
C LYS A 16 4.29 6.22 -22.21
N THR A 17 5.40 5.50 -22.10
CA THR A 17 5.38 4.05 -21.93
C THR A 17 5.13 3.72 -20.48
N LEU A 18 3.99 3.10 -20.18
CA LEU A 18 3.65 2.57 -18.87
C LEU A 18 3.98 1.09 -18.80
N LEU A 19 4.67 0.70 -17.75
CA LEU A 19 4.98 -0.67 -17.40
C LEU A 19 4.05 -1.12 -16.26
N PHE A 20 3.20 -2.10 -16.54
CA PHE A 20 2.32 -2.74 -15.56
C PHE A 20 2.93 -4.05 -15.12
N TYR A 21 3.05 -4.29 -13.83
CA TYR A 21 3.60 -5.52 -13.28
C TYR A 21 2.98 -5.88 -11.93
N SER A 22 2.87 -7.16 -11.67
CA SER A 22 2.46 -7.69 -10.37
C SER A 22 3.69 -7.90 -9.49
N THR A 23 3.62 -7.53 -8.22
CA THR A 23 4.76 -7.66 -7.29
C THR A 23 4.69 -8.93 -6.44
N GLY A 24 3.53 -9.60 -6.41
CA GLY A 24 3.24 -10.59 -5.37
C GLY A 24 2.94 -9.93 -4.02
N VAL A 25 2.78 -10.76 -2.99
CA VAL A 25 2.35 -10.34 -1.65
C VAL A 25 3.56 -10.24 -0.73
N ARG A 26 3.51 -9.33 0.25
CA ARG A 26 4.49 -9.08 1.30
C ARG A 26 5.71 -8.26 0.88
N LYS A 27 6.39 -7.69 1.89
CA LYS A 27 7.51 -6.75 1.71
C LYS A 27 8.64 -7.33 0.85
N VAL A 28 9.02 -8.59 1.07
CA VAL A 28 10.11 -9.23 0.33
C VAL A 28 9.84 -9.26 -1.17
N ASN A 29 8.63 -9.64 -1.58
CA ASN A 29 8.24 -9.66 -2.99
C ASN A 29 8.12 -8.23 -3.55
N GLY A 30 7.47 -7.34 -2.80
CA GLY A 30 7.35 -5.93 -3.18
C GLY A 30 8.70 -5.26 -3.42
N ILE A 31 9.66 -5.44 -2.51
CA ILE A 31 11.02 -4.92 -2.63
C ILE A 31 11.74 -5.52 -3.83
N GLY A 32 11.77 -6.85 -3.93
CA GLY A 32 12.51 -7.55 -4.98
C GLY A 32 11.97 -7.22 -6.37
N ALA A 33 10.66 -7.23 -6.54
CA ALA A 33 10.00 -6.87 -7.80
C ALA A 33 10.33 -5.44 -8.23
N ASN A 34 10.16 -4.47 -7.32
CA ASN A 34 10.39 -3.06 -7.65
C ASN A 34 11.87 -2.78 -7.91
N GLN A 35 12.80 -3.31 -7.11
CA GLN A 35 14.22 -3.14 -7.37
C GLN A 35 14.61 -3.71 -8.74
N TYR A 36 14.11 -4.90 -9.10
CA TYR A 36 14.33 -5.50 -10.40
C TYR A 36 13.80 -4.61 -11.55
N MET A 37 12.55 -4.13 -11.43
CA MET A 37 11.92 -3.32 -12.47
C MET A 37 12.57 -1.93 -12.61
N ILE A 38 12.92 -1.29 -11.52
CA ILE A 38 13.63 0.00 -11.51
C ILE A 38 14.95 -0.13 -12.30
N LEU A 39 15.75 -1.14 -12.00
CA LEU A 39 17.05 -1.33 -12.68
C LEU A 39 16.90 -1.79 -14.12
N ARG A 40 15.94 -2.68 -14.39
CA ARG A 40 15.75 -3.29 -15.72
C ARG A 40 15.21 -2.31 -16.75
N PHE A 41 14.33 -1.39 -16.32
CA PHE A 41 13.61 -0.47 -17.20
C PHE A 41 13.93 1.01 -16.95
N SER A 42 14.84 1.31 -16.03
CA SER A 42 15.22 2.68 -15.66
C SER A 42 14.00 3.53 -15.28
N LEU A 43 13.14 2.98 -14.42
CA LEU A 43 11.92 3.66 -14.02
C LEU A 43 12.23 4.96 -13.28
N THR A 44 11.51 6.02 -13.63
CA THR A 44 11.60 7.34 -12.98
C THR A 44 10.47 7.57 -11.99
N LYS A 45 9.38 6.83 -12.12
CA LYS A 45 8.19 6.90 -11.27
C LYS A 45 7.59 5.50 -11.08
N VAL A 46 7.15 5.21 -9.87
CA VAL A 46 6.39 4.01 -9.52
C VAL A 46 5.05 4.42 -8.91
N ILE A 47 3.96 3.85 -9.39
CA ILE A 47 2.62 4.00 -8.83
C ILE A 47 2.20 2.66 -8.22
N VAL A 48 2.04 2.62 -6.91
CA VAL A 48 1.61 1.43 -6.16
C VAL A 48 0.09 1.46 -6.05
N ALA A 49 -0.58 0.67 -6.86
CA ALA A 49 -2.04 0.55 -6.87
C ALA A 49 -2.47 -0.76 -6.23
N GLY A 50 -3.48 -0.74 -5.36
CA GLY A 50 -3.98 -1.95 -4.71
C GLY A 50 -4.97 -1.69 -3.58
N THR A 51 -5.31 -2.76 -2.88
CA THR A 51 -6.19 -2.75 -1.71
C THR A 51 -5.44 -2.49 -0.41
N CYS A 52 -6.15 -2.13 0.64
CA CYS A 52 -5.67 -1.98 2.00
C CYS A 52 -6.79 -2.28 3.00
N ALA A 53 -6.43 -2.57 4.24
CA ALA A 53 -7.34 -2.53 5.36
C ALA A 53 -7.56 -1.08 5.82
N GLY A 54 -8.80 -0.70 6.12
CA GLY A 54 -9.12 0.57 6.77
C GLY A 54 -8.74 0.56 8.25
N ILE A 55 -8.15 1.66 8.72
CA ILE A 55 -7.80 1.86 10.14
C ILE A 55 -8.53 3.07 10.71
N ASP A 56 -8.64 4.15 9.97
CA ASP A 56 -9.33 5.35 10.39
C ASP A 56 -10.85 5.20 10.16
N PRO A 57 -11.68 5.25 11.21
CA PRO A 57 -13.12 5.08 11.09
C PRO A 57 -13.85 6.23 10.39
N ARG A 58 -13.14 7.28 9.96
CA ARG A 58 -13.73 8.36 9.15
C ARG A 58 -13.96 7.95 7.69
N TYR A 59 -13.39 6.84 7.27
CA TYR A 59 -13.49 6.33 5.89
C TYR A 59 -14.34 5.06 5.85
N ASP A 60 -14.86 4.78 4.67
CA ASP A 60 -15.68 3.62 4.39
C ASP A 60 -14.98 2.64 3.42
N VAL A 61 -15.52 1.42 3.35
CA VAL A 61 -15.12 0.46 2.32
C VAL A 61 -15.33 1.06 0.94
N LEU A 62 -14.38 0.85 0.05
CA LEU A 62 -14.23 1.41 -1.30
C LEU A 62 -13.72 2.86 -1.35
N ASP A 63 -13.49 3.53 -0.24
CA ASP A 63 -12.80 4.83 -0.29
C ASP A 63 -11.37 4.66 -0.79
N ILE A 64 -10.92 5.65 -1.57
CA ILE A 64 -9.58 5.67 -2.13
C ILE A 64 -8.73 6.67 -1.36
N ILE A 65 -7.64 6.17 -0.80
CA ILE A 65 -6.65 6.96 -0.07
C ILE A 65 -5.39 7.09 -0.90
N VAL A 66 -4.85 8.30 -0.97
CA VAL A 66 -3.54 8.61 -1.55
C VAL A 66 -2.63 9.04 -0.40
N PRO A 67 -1.85 8.13 0.18
CA PRO A 67 -1.01 8.46 1.33
C PRO A 67 0.04 9.51 1.00
N ASP A 68 0.22 10.47 1.93
CA ASP A 68 1.34 11.41 1.94
C ASP A 68 2.51 10.93 2.82
N ARG A 69 2.32 9.83 3.54
CA ARG A 69 3.34 9.19 4.37
C ARG A 69 3.17 7.67 4.40
N ALA A 70 4.28 6.95 4.29
CA ALA A 70 4.33 5.50 4.41
C ALA A 70 5.29 5.09 5.54
N VAL A 71 4.88 4.15 6.39
CA VAL A 71 5.69 3.65 7.52
C VAL A 71 5.70 2.13 7.55
N GLN A 72 6.83 1.53 7.93
CA GLN A 72 6.90 0.10 8.20
C GLN A 72 6.82 -0.10 9.72
N TYR A 73 5.65 -0.46 10.25
CA TYR A 73 5.39 -0.47 11.68
C TYR A 73 5.90 -1.74 12.40
N ASP A 74 6.23 -2.79 11.67
CA ASP A 74 6.81 -4.02 12.21
C ASP A 74 8.35 -4.02 12.27
N CYS A 75 8.99 -2.92 11.89
CA CYS A 75 10.45 -2.74 11.93
C CYS A 75 10.92 -2.01 13.18
N THR A 76 10.02 -1.71 14.12
CA THR A 76 10.34 -0.96 15.34
C THR A 76 10.52 -1.91 16.51
N VAL A 77 11.59 -1.69 17.27
CA VAL A 77 11.80 -2.29 18.59
C VAL A 77 11.87 -1.11 19.57
N LYS A 78 10.78 -0.86 20.29
CA LYS A 78 10.59 0.34 21.13
C LYS A 78 11.77 0.58 22.08
N GLU A 79 12.37 -0.48 22.59
CA GLU A 79 13.48 -0.43 23.55
C GLU A 79 14.79 0.07 22.95
N ILE A 80 14.98 -0.09 21.66
CA ILE A 80 16.24 0.28 20.96
C ILE A 80 16.06 1.40 19.93
N GLU A 81 14.85 1.88 19.70
CA GLU A 81 14.56 3.00 18.81
C GLU A 81 15.44 4.24 19.04
N PRO A 82 15.75 4.65 20.28
CA PRO A 82 16.65 5.78 20.52
C PRO A 82 18.08 5.55 20.03
N LEU A 83 18.51 4.28 19.91
CA LEU A 83 19.86 3.89 19.53
C LEU A 83 19.96 3.57 18.03
N ILE A 84 18.88 3.06 17.45
CA ILE A 84 18.78 2.72 16.04
C ILE A 84 17.74 3.67 15.44
N LYS A 85 18.18 4.64 14.66
CA LYS A 85 17.30 5.50 13.86
C LYS A 85 17.21 5.02 12.41
N PRO A 86 16.68 3.84 12.08
CA PRO A 86 16.26 3.56 10.73
C PRO A 86 14.86 4.13 10.61
N SER A 87 14.74 5.34 10.12
CA SER A 87 13.42 5.80 9.70
C SER A 87 13.03 4.98 8.48
N PHE A 88 12.25 3.92 8.69
CA PHE A 88 11.52 3.23 7.62
C PHE A 88 10.24 3.99 7.24
N ALA A 89 10.15 5.26 7.63
CA ALA A 89 9.12 6.18 7.20
C ALA A 89 9.60 6.92 5.93
N VAL A 90 8.69 7.09 4.98
CA VAL A 90 8.90 7.83 3.74
C VAL A 90 7.79 8.84 3.60
N ASP A 91 8.12 10.12 3.52
CA ASP A 91 7.18 11.17 3.16
C ASP A 91 7.02 11.18 1.63
N LEU A 92 5.78 11.27 1.15
CA LEU A 92 5.40 11.18 -0.24
C LEU A 92 4.84 12.54 -0.69
N ASP A 93 5.52 13.20 -1.62
CA ASP A 93 5.02 14.47 -2.15
C ASP A 93 3.95 14.23 -3.22
N VAL A 94 2.71 14.32 -2.81
CA VAL A 94 1.53 14.22 -3.67
C VAL A 94 0.90 15.59 -4.00
N SER A 95 1.43 16.67 -3.44
CA SER A 95 0.87 18.03 -3.54
C SER A 95 0.74 18.54 -4.98
N LYS A 96 1.66 18.14 -5.85
CA LYS A 96 1.66 18.53 -7.27
C LYS A 96 0.53 17.91 -8.10
N TYR A 97 -0.21 16.95 -7.56
CA TYR A 97 -1.32 16.26 -8.23
C TYR A 97 -2.71 16.80 -7.84
N GLY A 98 -2.76 17.83 -6.98
CA GLY A 98 -3.98 18.44 -6.48
C GLY A 98 -4.22 18.15 -5.00
N ASN A 99 -5.31 18.71 -4.46
CA ASN A 99 -5.63 18.66 -3.03
C ASN A 99 -6.98 17.94 -2.76
N ASP A 100 -7.55 17.32 -3.76
CA ASP A 100 -8.88 16.67 -3.70
C ASP A 100 -8.81 15.17 -3.42
N PHE A 101 -7.72 14.73 -2.80
CA PHE A 101 -7.52 13.35 -2.36
C PHE A 101 -7.76 13.19 -0.87
N HIS A 102 -8.23 12.02 -0.48
CA HIS A 102 -8.14 11.59 0.91
C HIS A 102 -6.68 11.26 1.23
N LEU A 103 -6.05 12.10 2.02
CA LEU A 103 -4.67 11.93 2.45
C LEU A 103 -4.61 11.13 3.75
N GLY A 104 -3.44 10.56 4.04
CA GLY A 104 -3.22 9.87 5.30
C GLY A 104 -1.93 9.06 5.35
N THR A 105 -1.69 8.41 6.46
CA THR A 105 -0.52 7.56 6.66
C THR A 105 -0.86 6.10 6.38
N ILE A 106 -0.09 5.44 5.51
CA ILE A 106 -0.17 4.00 5.32
C ILE A 106 0.85 3.27 6.19
N GLY A 107 0.38 2.29 6.95
CA GLY A 107 1.22 1.35 7.68
C GLY A 107 1.44 0.06 6.88
N THR A 108 2.68 -0.42 6.82
CA THR A 108 3.04 -1.67 6.13
C THR A 108 3.72 -2.63 7.09
N ALA A 109 3.30 -3.91 7.05
CA ALA A 109 3.95 -5.01 7.78
C ALA A 109 3.86 -6.32 7.01
N ASP A 110 4.71 -7.31 7.36
CA ASP A 110 4.61 -8.66 6.77
C ASP A 110 3.46 -9.50 7.34
N ARG A 111 2.52 -8.86 8.05
CA ARG A 111 1.29 -9.49 8.58
C ARG A 111 0.08 -8.64 8.19
N ALA A 112 -1.03 -9.32 7.88
CA ALA A 112 -2.31 -8.63 7.70
C ALA A 112 -2.86 -8.15 9.05
N VAL A 113 -3.63 -7.07 9.04
CA VAL A 113 -4.34 -6.57 10.22
C VAL A 113 -5.65 -7.33 10.32
N VAL A 114 -5.66 -8.39 11.10
CA VAL A 114 -6.82 -9.27 11.31
C VAL A 114 -7.29 -9.30 12.76
N MET A 115 -6.40 -8.97 13.70
CA MET A 115 -6.71 -8.95 15.12
C MET A 115 -7.14 -7.54 15.53
N TRP A 116 -8.24 -7.44 16.29
CA TRP A 116 -8.75 -6.17 16.78
C TRP A 116 -7.74 -5.35 17.59
N ARG A 117 -6.90 -6.00 18.37
CA ARG A 117 -5.81 -5.34 19.11
C ARG A 117 -4.81 -4.63 18.19
N ASP A 118 -4.47 -5.26 17.05
CA ASP A 118 -3.55 -4.66 16.08
C ASP A 118 -4.19 -3.42 15.44
N TYR A 119 -5.49 -3.50 15.11
CA TYR A 119 -6.27 -2.36 14.63
C TYR A 119 -6.24 -1.18 15.61
N ILE A 120 -6.53 -1.43 16.90
CA ILE A 120 -6.51 -0.39 17.94
C ILE A 120 -5.12 0.25 18.04
N GLU A 121 -4.06 -0.57 18.08
CA GLU A 121 -2.69 -0.06 18.13
C GLU A 121 -2.36 0.84 16.94
N LEU A 122 -2.70 0.43 15.73
CA LEU A 122 -2.42 1.19 14.51
C LEU A 122 -3.22 2.50 14.47
N ARG A 123 -4.50 2.45 14.86
CA ARG A 123 -5.37 3.64 14.95
C ARG A 123 -4.82 4.65 15.95
N ASP A 124 -4.45 4.20 17.15
CA ASP A 124 -3.95 5.05 18.22
C ASP A 124 -2.56 5.65 17.88
N ASN A 125 -1.82 5.01 16.96
CA ASN A 125 -0.59 5.55 16.38
C ASN A 125 -0.85 6.44 15.14
N GLY A 126 -2.11 6.76 14.82
CA GLY A 126 -2.48 7.72 13.78
C GLY A 126 -2.38 7.19 12.34
N LEU A 127 -2.38 5.87 12.14
CA LEU A 127 -2.44 5.30 10.81
C LEU A 127 -3.86 5.43 10.22
N THR A 128 -3.92 5.65 8.93
CA THR A 128 -5.20 5.76 8.19
C THR A 128 -5.59 4.45 7.56
N ILE A 129 -4.64 3.76 6.96
CA ILE A 129 -4.80 2.47 6.28
C ILE A 129 -3.59 1.57 6.51
N ALA A 130 -3.75 0.27 6.26
CA ALA A 130 -2.65 -0.69 6.38
C ALA A 130 -2.61 -1.70 5.22
N ASP A 131 -1.40 -2.09 4.83
CA ASP A 131 -1.14 -3.11 3.81
C ASP A 131 0.11 -3.96 4.14
N THR A 132 0.54 -4.76 3.17
CA THR A 132 1.71 -5.64 3.32
C THR A 132 2.89 -5.31 2.39
N GLU A 133 2.83 -4.26 1.55
CA GLU A 133 3.85 -3.97 0.52
C GLU A 133 4.27 -2.51 0.42
N ALA A 134 3.31 -1.57 0.45
CA ALA A 134 3.51 -0.21 -0.08
C ALA A 134 4.62 0.59 0.61
N GLY A 135 4.73 0.51 1.93
CA GLY A 135 5.78 1.21 2.67
C GLY A 135 7.18 0.69 2.34
N ALA A 136 7.31 -0.61 2.08
CA ALA A 136 8.58 -1.20 1.66
C ALA A 136 8.94 -0.81 0.22
N ILE A 137 7.94 -0.73 -0.66
CA ILE A 137 8.11 -0.24 -2.04
C ILE A 137 8.51 1.23 -2.03
N ALA A 138 7.83 2.08 -1.25
CA ALA A 138 8.17 3.49 -1.11
C ALA A 138 9.62 3.67 -0.64
N TYR A 139 10.06 2.87 0.34
CA TYR A 139 11.44 2.90 0.82
C TYR A 139 12.46 2.55 -0.29
N ILE A 140 12.20 1.53 -1.11
CA ILE A 140 13.07 1.17 -2.23
C ILE A 140 13.07 2.26 -3.31
N CYS A 141 11.94 2.86 -3.63
CA CYS A 141 11.88 4.00 -4.54
C CYS A 141 12.75 5.18 -4.04
N GLN A 142 12.64 5.52 -2.76
CA GLN A 142 13.46 6.57 -2.14
C GLN A 142 14.97 6.26 -2.25
N LYS A 143 15.38 4.99 -2.01
CA LYS A 143 16.78 4.58 -2.13
C LYS A 143 17.34 4.67 -3.56
N ASN A 144 16.48 4.57 -4.55
CA ASN A 144 16.83 4.66 -5.97
C ASN A 144 16.57 6.07 -6.58
N ALA A 145 16.17 7.05 -5.77
CA ALA A 145 15.75 8.37 -6.23
C ALA A 145 14.62 8.31 -7.29
N VAL A 146 13.72 7.34 -7.16
CA VAL A 146 12.54 7.16 -8.00
C VAL A 146 11.33 7.74 -7.28
N GLU A 147 10.53 8.52 -8.00
CA GLU A 147 9.27 9.04 -7.48
C GLU A 147 8.32 7.88 -7.14
N CYS A 148 7.70 7.92 -5.96
CA CYS A 148 6.72 6.93 -5.54
C CYS A 148 5.39 7.59 -5.22
N ILE A 149 4.31 7.02 -5.77
CA ILE A 149 2.94 7.38 -5.46
C ILE A 149 2.23 6.12 -5.01
N ILE A 150 1.44 6.22 -3.96
CA ILE A 150 0.62 5.11 -3.46
C ILE A 150 -0.85 5.49 -3.64
N ILE A 151 -1.64 4.59 -4.23
CA ILE A 151 -3.09 4.71 -4.39
C ILE A 151 -3.70 3.43 -3.86
N LYS A 152 -4.37 3.51 -2.72
CA LYS A 152 -4.98 2.34 -2.07
C LYS A 152 -6.47 2.54 -1.89
N GLY A 153 -7.24 1.48 -2.15
CA GLY A 153 -8.65 1.48 -1.81
C GLY A 153 -8.92 0.55 -0.64
N ILE A 154 -9.78 0.98 0.25
CA ILE A 154 -10.17 0.21 1.43
C ILE A 154 -11.05 -0.95 0.97
N SER A 155 -10.55 -2.17 1.14
CA SER A 155 -11.30 -3.39 0.84
C SER A 155 -12.14 -3.89 2.00
N ASP A 156 -11.65 -3.69 3.22
CA ASP A 156 -12.20 -4.23 4.45
C ASP A 156 -11.72 -3.45 5.67
N PHE A 157 -12.39 -3.68 6.79
CA PHE A 157 -11.95 -3.25 8.12
C PHE A 157 -11.78 -4.48 9.01
N PRO A 158 -10.82 -4.49 9.94
CA PRO A 158 -10.75 -5.51 10.97
C PRO A 158 -12.01 -5.54 11.82
N THR A 159 -12.52 -6.71 12.13
CA THR A 159 -13.75 -6.88 12.93
C THR A 159 -13.45 -7.00 14.41
N GLU A 160 -14.31 -6.40 15.23
CA GLU A 160 -14.28 -6.53 16.69
C GLU A 160 -14.86 -7.88 17.11
N GLU A 161 -14.09 -8.97 16.90
CA GLU A 161 -14.52 -10.28 17.38
C GLU A 161 -13.59 -10.81 18.47
N LYS A 162 -14.23 -11.55 19.39
CA LYS A 162 -13.50 -12.20 20.50
C LYS A 162 -12.58 -13.29 19.93
N GLU A 163 -11.43 -13.49 20.59
CA GLU A 163 -10.44 -14.51 20.18
C GLU A 163 -11.04 -15.91 19.98
N GLU A 164 -12.15 -16.21 20.65
CA GLU A 164 -12.90 -17.47 20.55
C GLU A 164 -13.44 -17.75 19.12
N ASN A 165 -13.71 -16.70 18.33
CA ASN A 165 -14.27 -16.76 16.96
C ASN A 165 -13.29 -16.25 15.90
N ALA A 166 -12.01 -16.16 16.22
CA ALA A 166 -10.99 -15.56 15.33
C ALA A 166 -10.89 -16.23 13.96
N VAL A 167 -11.15 -17.54 13.86
CA VAL A 167 -11.10 -18.27 12.58
C VAL A 167 -12.24 -17.84 11.68
N GLU A 168 -13.47 -17.80 12.21
CA GLU A 168 -14.66 -17.40 11.44
C GLU A 168 -14.58 -15.93 11.03
N ALA A 169 -14.13 -15.05 11.93
CA ALA A 169 -13.90 -13.64 11.64
C ALA A 169 -12.88 -13.45 10.50
N ASN A 170 -11.79 -14.17 10.53
CA ASN A 170 -10.77 -14.13 9.47
C ASN A 170 -11.28 -14.64 8.12
N VAL A 171 -12.13 -15.67 8.12
CA VAL A 171 -12.77 -16.18 6.90
C VAL A 171 -13.73 -15.14 6.32
N GLU A 172 -14.54 -14.50 7.16
CA GLU A 172 -15.48 -13.46 6.73
C GLU A 172 -14.72 -12.21 6.22
N GLN A 173 -13.67 -11.76 6.91
CA GLN A 173 -12.84 -10.65 6.44
C GLN A 173 -12.20 -10.97 5.08
N MET A 174 -11.70 -12.19 4.88
CA MET A 174 -11.16 -12.63 3.59
C MET A 174 -12.23 -12.62 2.49
N ARG A 175 -13.47 -13.02 2.80
CA ARG A 175 -14.59 -12.97 1.84
C ARG A 175 -14.88 -11.53 1.42
N ILE A 176 -14.96 -10.61 2.38
CA ILE A 176 -15.18 -9.17 2.14
C ILE A 176 -14.04 -8.59 1.28
N TYR A 177 -12.81 -8.90 1.62
CA TYR A 177 -11.61 -8.52 0.83
C TYR A 177 -11.72 -8.98 -0.61
N ILE A 178 -12.04 -10.28 -0.86
CA ILE A 178 -12.16 -10.83 -2.22
C ILE A 178 -13.28 -10.15 -3.00
N GLU A 179 -14.43 -9.90 -2.39
CA GLU A 179 -15.57 -9.25 -3.04
C GLU A 179 -15.29 -7.79 -3.41
N ASN A 180 -14.52 -7.07 -2.61
CA ASN A 180 -14.26 -5.66 -2.81
C ASN A 180 -13.01 -5.36 -3.65
N THR A 181 -12.05 -6.29 -3.70
CA THR A 181 -10.81 -6.10 -4.49
C THR A 181 -11.06 -5.66 -5.94
N PRO A 182 -11.92 -6.31 -6.75
CA PRO A 182 -12.16 -5.88 -8.12
C PRO A 182 -12.84 -4.50 -8.19
N LYS A 183 -13.70 -4.16 -7.26
CA LYS A 183 -14.38 -2.84 -7.19
C LYS A 183 -13.38 -1.72 -6.90
N VAL A 184 -12.49 -1.95 -5.93
CA VAL A 184 -11.39 -1.04 -5.59
C VAL A 184 -10.49 -0.81 -6.79
N MET A 185 -10.03 -1.90 -7.43
CA MET A 185 -9.14 -1.79 -8.60
C MET A 185 -9.82 -1.05 -9.75
N GLN A 186 -11.10 -1.33 -10.01
CA GLN A 186 -11.87 -0.60 -11.02
C GLN A 186 -11.88 0.90 -10.74
N ARG A 187 -12.17 1.33 -9.50
CA ARG A 187 -12.16 2.76 -9.13
C ARG A 187 -10.79 3.39 -9.29
N ILE A 188 -9.73 2.72 -8.84
CA ILE A 188 -8.37 3.24 -8.98
C ILE A 188 -8.04 3.48 -10.46
N PHE A 189 -8.28 2.51 -11.32
CA PHE A 189 -7.95 2.61 -12.75
C PHE A 189 -8.85 3.59 -13.51
N ALA A 190 -10.16 3.66 -13.19
CA ALA A 190 -11.09 4.54 -13.87
C ALA A 190 -10.95 6.00 -13.46
N ASP A 191 -10.78 6.28 -12.15
CA ASP A 191 -11.00 7.62 -11.60
C ASP A 191 -9.71 8.30 -11.13
N TYR A 192 -8.68 7.52 -10.76
CA TYR A 192 -7.49 8.04 -10.08
C TYR A 192 -6.20 7.95 -10.88
N LEU A 193 -5.93 6.82 -11.56
CA LEU A 193 -4.63 6.55 -12.16
C LEU A 193 -4.17 7.67 -13.11
N TYR A 194 -5.08 8.18 -13.95
CA TYR A 194 -4.76 9.21 -14.94
C TYR A 194 -4.21 10.50 -14.34
N ARG A 195 -4.62 10.85 -13.13
CA ARG A 195 -4.17 12.06 -12.43
C ARG A 195 -2.66 12.07 -12.16
N PHE A 196 -2.07 10.88 -12.05
CA PHE A 196 -0.66 10.69 -11.73
C PHE A 196 0.22 10.38 -12.95
N LEU A 197 -0.36 10.36 -14.14
CA LEU A 197 0.36 10.10 -15.41
C LEU A 197 0.88 11.38 -16.09
N THR A 198 0.65 12.53 -15.50
CA THR A 198 1.09 13.84 -16.03
C THR A 198 2.58 14.08 -15.84
#